data_ad5ae19bfd33a6903766b49ce62c0726
#
_entry.id   ad5ae19bfd33a6903766b49ce62c0726
#
_cell.length_a   1.000
_cell.length_b   1.000
_cell.length_c   1.000
_cell.angle_alpha   90.00
_cell.angle_beta   90.00
_cell.angle_gamma   90.00
#
_symmetry.space_group_name_H-M   'P 1'
#
loop_
_entity.id
_entity.type
_entity.pdbx_description
1 polymer ?
#
loop_
_entity_poly.entity_id
_entity_poly.type
_entity_poly.pdbx_seq_one_letter_code
_entity_poly.pdbx_strand_id
1 'polypeptide(L)'
;LRSVKIVDEAHNIFDANIFTREDGVIIDRFRVSDAATKGEMSQTACSKIANDLNEVMEGKLDIEHLFETHRRKWKRRQKPPANPNIRTDVQFEDNPRYTIIDVYAPDALGFLYRVTETISKLGLDIYFAKIATRVDGILDAFYVLDRAGSRIIEPERQEAIRSEILATVRQISEQELSSQW
;
A
#
# COMPACT_ATOMS: atom_id res chain seq x y z
N LEU A 1 3.08 2.62 12.77
CA LEU A 1 2.58 3.40 11.60
C LEU A 1 1.17 2.92 11.28
N ARG A 2 0.16 3.73 11.53
CA ARG A 2 -1.18 3.44 11.01
C ARG A 2 -1.16 3.87 9.55
N SER A 3 -1.04 2.90 8.65
CA SER A 3 -1.13 3.15 7.21
C SER A 3 -2.48 3.78 6.91
N VAL A 4 -2.44 5.03 6.52
CA VAL A 4 -3.64 5.74 6.16
C VAL A 4 -4.05 5.30 4.77
N LYS A 5 -5.24 4.78 4.70
CA LYS A 5 -5.89 4.34 3.50
C LYS A 5 -6.56 5.53 2.81
N ILE A 6 -6.01 5.97 1.69
CA ILE A 6 -6.83 6.71 0.73
C ILE A 6 -7.67 5.67 -0.01
N VAL A 7 -8.77 5.26 0.59
CA VAL A 7 -9.74 4.37 -0.04
C VAL A 7 -10.92 5.20 -0.48
N ASP A 8 -10.78 5.83 -1.62
CA ASP A 8 -11.95 6.32 -2.34
C ASP A 8 -11.94 5.73 -3.75
N GLU A 9 -13.08 5.18 -4.17
CA GLU A 9 -13.31 4.48 -5.44
C GLU A 9 -13.03 5.32 -6.68
N ALA A 10 -12.85 6.59 -6.49
CA ALA A 10 -12.76 7.58 -7.55
C ALA A 10 -11.32 8.02 -7.82
N HIS A 11 -10.30 7.42 -7.17
CA HIS A 11 -8.97 8.01 -7.21
C HIS A 11 -7.87 6.97 -7.45
N ASN A 12 -6.91 7.32 -8.32
CA ASN A 12 -5.68 6.57 -8.53
C ASN A 12 -4.53 7.24 -7.77
N ILE A 13 -3.75 6.45 -7.06
CA ILE A 13 -2.49 6.90 -6.46
C ILE A 13 -1.38 6.63 -7.48
N PHE A 14 -0.73 7.68 -7.98
CA PHE A 14 0.40 7.55 -8.89
C PHE A 14 1.73 7.50 -8.17
N ASP A 15 1.80 8.18 -7.03
CA ASP A 15 3.04 8.40 -6.32
C ASP A 15 2.71 8.74 -4.87
N ALA A 16 3.39 8.09 -3.95
CA ALA A 16 3.32 8.41 -2.54
C ALA A 16 4.73 8.46 -1.96
N ASN A 17 4.98 9.48 -1.16
CA ASN A 17 6.20 9.59 -0.38
C ASN A 17 5.80 9.67 1.10
N ILE A 18 6.22 8.66 1.86
CA ILE A 18 5.92 8.51 3.28
C ILE A 18 7.22 8.79 4.03
N PHE A 19 7.19 9.72 4.96
CA PHE A 19 8.33 10.07 5.79
C PHE A 19 7.97 9.99 7.26
N THR A 20 8.75 9.24 8.03
CA THR A 20 8.70 9.29 9.48
C THR A 20 9.96 10.00 9.98
N ARG A 21 9.78 11.15 10.65
CA ARG A 21 10.87 11.88 11.27
C ARG A 21 11.35 11.19 12.54
N GLU A 22 12.57 11.48 12.97
CA GLU A 22 13.16 10.92 14.20
C GLU A 22 12.37 11.27 15.47
N ASP A 23 11.64 12.39 15.46
CA ASP A 23 10.74 12.82 16.55
C ASP A 23 9.35 12.16 16.49
N GLY A 24 9.15 11.20 15.57
CA GLY A 24 7.88 10.47 15.39
C GLY A 24 6.81 11.20 14.58
N VAL A 25 7.09 12.41 14.08
CA VAL A 25 6.17 13.11 13.17
C VAL A 25 6.15 12.42 11.82
N ILE A 26 4.96 12.13 11.31
CA ILE A 26 4.74 11.51 10.00
C ILE A 26 4.33 12.61 9.02
N ILE A 27 4.99 12.63 7.87
CA ILE A 27 4.67 13.54 6.74
C ILE A 27 4.47 12.68 5.51
N ASP A 28 3.23 12.57 5.06
CA ASP A 28 2.87 11.78 3.89
C ASP A 28 2.43 12.71 2.76
N ARG A 29 3.00 12.51 1.57
CA ARG A 29 2.62 13.19 0.35
C ARG A 29 2.12 12.20 -0.67
N PHE A 30 0.88 12.36 -1.10
CA PHE A 30 0.26 11.54 -2.13
C PHE A 30 -0.02 12.38 -3.37
N ARG A 31 0.27 11.82 -4.55
CA ARG A 31 -0.18 12.36 -5.83
C ARG A 31 -1.30 11.47 -6.34
N VAL A 32 -2.48 12.03 -6.40
CA VAL A 32 -3.71 11.32 -6.73
C VAL A 32 -4.43 11.97 -7.89
N SER A 33 -5.22 11.21 -8.63
CA SER A 33 -6.12 11.72 -9.65
C SER A 33 -7.50 11.09 -9.54
N ASP A 34 -8.47 11.74 -10.12
CA ASP A 34 -9.78 11.15 -10.34
C ASP A 34 -9.66 9.94 -11.29
N ALA A 35 -10.20 8.79 -10.89
CA ALA A 35 -10.05 7.53 -11.63
C ALA A 35 -10.87 7.52 -12.94
N ALA A 36 -11.97 8.26 -13.01
CA ALA A 36 -12.84 8.30 -14.19
C ALA A 36 -12.31 9.26 -15.24
N THR A 37 -11.88 10.45 -14.83
CA THR A 37 -11.41 11.51 -15.74
C THR A 37 -9.91 11.45 -15.96
N LYS A 38 -9.15 10.78 -15.09
CA LYS A 38 -7.68 10.79 -14.99
C LYS A 38 -7.10 12.20 -14.82
N GLY A 39 -7.95 13.14 -14.47
CA GLY A 39 -7.63 14.54 -14.23
C GLY A 39 -7.46 14.90 -12.76
N GLU A 40 -7.44 16.18 -12.48
CA GLU A 40 -7.37 16.70 -11.12
C GLU A 40 -8.61 16.35 -10.31
N MET A 41 -8.40 16.10 -9.03
CA MET A 41 -9.50 15.86 -8.09
C MET A 41 -10.26 17.13 -7.78
N SER A 42 -11.58 17.00 -7.59
CA SER A 42 -12.38 18.12 -7.12
C SER A 42 -12.01 18.50 -5.68
N GLN A 43 -12.16 19.77 -5.34
CA GLN A 43 -11.95 20.26 -3.97
C GLN A 43 -12.82 19.51 -2.95
N THR A 44 -14.04 19.15 -3.33
CA THR A 44 -14.95 18.36 -2.47
C THR A 44 -14.40 16.98 -2.16
N ALA A 45 -13.83 16.31 -3.17
CA ALA A 45 -13.18 15.00 -2.99
C ALA A 45 -11.95 15.09 -2.09
N CYS A 46 -11.10 16.11 -2.29
CA CYS A 46 -9.94 16.35 -1.42
C CYS A 46 -10.36 16.60 0.03
N SER A 47 -11.40 17.42 0.25
CA SER A 47 -11.92 17.69 1.60
C SER A 47 -12.50 16.45 2.26
N LYS A 48 -13.20 15.61 1.49
CA LYS A 48 -13.73 14.34 2.00
C LYS A 48 -12.60 13.41 2.47
N ILE A 49 -11.56 13.22 1.65
CA ILE A 49 -10.41 12.39 2.03
C ILE A 49 -9.75 12.91 3.31
N ALA A 50 -9.56 14.23 3.43
CA ALA A 50 -8.96 14.83 4.62
C ALA A 50 -9.81 14.59 5.87
N ASN A 51 -11.14 14.69 5.76
CA ASN A 51 -12.05 14.42 6.87
C ASN A 51 -12.06 12.95 7.26
N ASP A 52 -12.21 12.04 6.29
CA ASP A 52 -12.18 10.58 6.54
C ASP A 52 -10.86 10.17 7.23
N LEU A 53 -9.75 10.78 6.81
CA LEU A 53 -8.43 10.60 7.40
C LEU A 53 -8.40 11.01 8.87
N ASN A 54 -8.90 12.21 9.18
CA ASN A 54 -8.96 12.69 10.54
C ASN A 54 -9.83 11.79 11.43
N GLU A 55 -11.00 11.35 10.93
CA GLU A 55 -11.88 10.44 11.66
C GLU A 55 -11.24 9.09 11.96
N VAL A 56 -10.44 8.55 11.02
CA VAL A 56 -9.66 7.33 11.23
C VAL A 56 -8.58 7.56 12.29
N MET A 57 -7.85 8.66 12.22
CA MET A 57 -6.81 9.00 13.20
C MET A 57 -7.35 9.20 14.60
N GLU A 58 -8.54 9.76 14.72
CA GLU A 58 -9.26 9.95 15.99
C GLU A 58 -9.93 8.65 16.49
N GLY A 59 -9.89 7.57 15.72
CA GLY A 59 -10.51 6.29 16.06
C GLY A 59 -12.03 6.28 15.94
N LYS A 60 -12.63 7.29 15.29
CA LYS A 60 -14.06 7.39 15.03
C LYS A 60 -14.54 6.54 13.87
N LEU A 61 -13.63 6.23 12.95
CA LEU A 61 -13.89 5.47 11.75
C LEU A 61 -12.99 4.24 11.70
N ASP A 62 -13.60 3.06 11.53
CA ASP A 62 -12.87 1.80 11.38
C ASP A 62 -12.40 1.62 9.94
N ILE A 63 -11.08 1.52 9.77
CA ILE A 63 -10.44 1.32 8.47
C ILE A 63 -10.91 0.02 7.80
N GLU A 64 -11.04 -1.07 8.55
CA GLU A 64 -11.42 -2.36 7.97
C GLU A 64 -12.87 -2.32 7.45
N HIS A 65 -13.77 -1.69 8.19
CA HIS A 65 -15.14 -1.48 7.76
C HIS A 65 -15.23 -0.60 6.50
N LEU A 66 -14.47 0.48 6.45
CA LEU A 66 -14.33 1.32 5.26
C LEU A 66 -13.88 0.49 4.05
N PHE A 67 -12.84 -0.31 4.23
CA PHE A 67 -12.30 -1.15 3.17
C PHE A 67 -13.33 -2.14 2.63
N GLU A 68 -14.00 -2.87 3.50
CA GLU A 68 -15.00 -3.83 3.07
C GLU A 68 -16.18 -3.15 2.34
N THR A 69 -16.59 -1.98 2.79
CA THR A 69 -17.65 -1.20 2.13
C THR A 69 -17.22 -0.77 0.73
N HIS A 70 -15.99 -0.27 0.58
CA HIS A 70 -15.44 0.14 -0.70
C HIS A 70 -15.18 -1.06 -1.62
N ARG A 71 -14.65 -2.16 -1.09
CA ARG A 71 -14.44 -3.39 -1.85
C ARG A 71 -15.70 -3.91 -2.50
N ARG A 72 -16.84 -3.89 -1.80
CA ARG A 72 -18.15 -4.30 -2.34
C ARG A 72 -18.62 -3.45 -3.52
N LYS A 73 -18.36 -2.15 -3.48
CA LYS A 73 -18.73 -1.24 -4.57
C LYS A 73 -17.75 -1.36 -5.74
N TRP A 74 -16.46 -1.54 -5.46
CA TRP A 74 -15.40 -1.69 -6.46
C TRP A 74 -15.57 -2.94 -7.30
N LYS A 75 -15.97 -4.07 -6.71
CA LYS A 75 -16.26 -5.33 -7.41
C LYS A 75 -17.23 -5.17 -8.61
N ARG A 76 -18.10 -4.19 -8.57
CA ARG A 76 -19.06 -3.92 -9.65
C ARG A 76 -18.47 -3.17 -10.86
N ARG A 77 -17.25 -2.64 -10.73
CA ARG A 77 -16.63 -1.75 -11.73
C ARG A 77 -15.31 -2.24 -12.28
N GLN A 78 -14.72 -3.29 -11.69
CA GLN A 78 -13.42 -3.79 -12.13
C GLN A 78 -13.50 -4.40 -13.54
N LYS A 79 -12.56 -3.95 -14.39
CA LYS A 79 -12.15 -4.69 -15.58
C LYS A 79 -11.11 -5.73 -15.15
N PRO A 80 -11.08 -6.93 -15.78
CA PRO A 80 -10.04 -7.90 -15.51
C PRO A 80 -8.66 -7.25 -15.71
N PRO A 81 -7.63 -7.66 -14.92
CA PRO A 81 -6.31 -7.11 -15.04
C PRO A 81 -5.82 -7.25 -16.48
N ALA A 82 -5.26 -6.19 -17.02
CA ALA A 82 -4.85 -6.10 -18.42
C ALA A 82 -3.79 -7.15 -18.81
N ASN A 83 -3.08 -7.73 -17.84
CA ASN A 83 -2.08 -8.76 -18.06
C ASN A 83 -2.05 -9.76 -16.88
N PRO A 84 -2.53 -11.01 -17.07
CA PRO A 84 -2.49 -12.04 -16.02
C PRO A 84 -1.08 -12.58 -15.74
N ASN A 85 -0.07 -12.23 -16.54
CA ASN A 85 1.29 -12.72 -16.43
C ASN A 85 2.23 -11.75 -15.71
N ILE A 86 1.72 -10.77 -14.97
CA ILE A 86 2.55 -9.89 -14.17
C ILE A 86 3.23 -10.70 -13.08
N ARG A 87 4.55 -10.65 -13.07
CA ARG A 87 5.37 -11.32 -12.06
C ARG A 87 5.10 -10.72 -10.68
N THR A 88 4.80 -11.58 -9.72
CA THR A 88 4.82 -11.21 -8.30
C THR A 88 6.17 -11.59 -7.72
N ASP A 89 6.86 -10.62 -7.15
CA ASP A 89 8.20 -10.82 -6.57
C ASP A 89 8.43 -9.86 -5.41
N VAL A 90 9.29 -10.26 -4.48
CA VAL A 90 9.77 -9.43 -3.38
C VAL A 90 11.28 -9.52 -3.35
N GLN A 91 11.95 -8.38 -3.46
CA GLN A 91 13.40 -8.30 -3.47
C GLN A 91 13.89 -7.44 -2.31
N PHE A 92 15.08 -7.74 -1.82
CA PHE A 92 15.77 -6.95 -0.82
C PHE A 92 16.95 -6.24 -1.46
N GLU A 93 17.03 -4.93 -1.27
CA GLU A 93 18.20 -4.14 -1.67
C GLU A 93 18.92 -3.61 -0.44
N ASP A 94 20.24 -3.62 -0.50
CA ASP A 94 21.07 -3.08 0.58
C ASP A 94 21.20 -1.55 0.45
N ASN A 95 21.07 -0.88 1.58
CA ASN A 95 21.22 0.56 1.69
C ASN A 95 21.98 0.87 2.99
N PRO A 96 22.85 1.90 3.02
CA PRO A 96 23.61 2.22 4.23
C PRO A 96 22.79 2.49 5.48
N ARG A 97 21.55 2.97 5.33
CA ARG A 97 20.68 3.38 6.44
C ARG A 97 19.48 2.47 6.66
N TYR A 98 18.95 1.86 5.60
CA TYR A 98 17.70 1.11 5.63
C TYR A 98 17.87 -0.26 4.99
N THR A 99 16.96 -1.16 5.26
CA THR A 99 16.68 -2.28 4.36
C THR A 99 15.60 -1.84 3.39
N ILE A 100 15.80 -2.02 2.09
CA ILE A 100 14.79 -1.72 1.08
C ILE A 100 14.09 -3.03 0.71
N ILE A 101 12.77 -3.00 0.72
CA ILE A 101 11.91 -4.10 0.28
C ILE A 101 11.17 -3.63 -0.96
N ASP A 102 11.55 -4.16 -2.12
CA ASP A 102 10.88 -3.93 -3.39
C ASP A 102 9.82 -4.99 -3.63
N VAL A 103 8.59 -4.56 -3.85
CA VAL A 103 7.44 -5.43 -4.08
C VAL A 103 6.90 -5.20 -5.47
N TYR A 104 6.95 -6.25 -6.31
CA TYR A 104 6.39 -6.29 -7.65
C TYR A 104 5.08 -7.08 -7.62
N ALA A 105 4.00 -6.52 -8.13
CA ALA A 105 2.72 -7.19 -8.15
C ALA A 105 1.76 -6.61 -9.21
N PRO A 106 0.69 -7.34 -9.58
CA PRO A 106 -0.45 -6.75 -10.26
C PRO A 106 -1.05 -5.62 -9.40
N ASP A 107 -1.56 -4.58 -10.06
CA ASP A 107 -2.32 -3.54 -9.37
C ASP A 107 -3.65 -4.11 -8.86
N ALA A 108 -3.87 -3.99 -7.56
CA ALA A 108 -5.00 -4.58 -6.89
C ALA A 108 -5.55 -3.67 -5.78
N LEU A 109 -6.86 -3.68 -5.60
CA LEU A 109 -7.50 -2.87 -4.57
C LEU A 109 -7.01 -3.24 -3.16
N GLY A 110 -6.50 -2.23 -2.44
CA GLY A 110 -6.02 -2.38 -1.07
C GLY A 110 -4.66 -3.05 -0.95
N PHE A 111 -3.94 -3.23 -2.08
CA PHE A 111 -2.59 -3.77 -2.08
C PHE A 111 -1.67 -3.03 -1.09
N LEU A 112 -1.54 -1.73 -1.23
CA LEU A 112 -0.70 -0.91 -0.36
C LEU A 112 -1.05 -1.08 1.12
N TYR A 113 -2.34 -1.11 1.44
CA TYR A 113 -2.80 -1.32 2.81
C TYR A 113 -2.37 -2.69 3.37
N ARG A 114 -2.64 -3.76 2.63
CA ARG A 114 -2.32 -5.11 3.11
C ARG A 114 -0.82 -5.34 3.23
N VAL A 115 -0.04 -4.83 2.29
CA VAL A 115 1.43 -4.95 2.35
C VAL A 115 1.99 -4.14 3.52
N THR A 116 1.57 -2.90 3.71
CA THR A 116 2.05 -2.09 4.85
C THR A 116 1.58 -2.63 6.20
N GLU A 117 0.38 -3.21 6.28
CA GLU A 117 -0.10 -3.92 7.46
C GLU A 117 0.79 -5.13 7.77
N THR A 118 1.14 -5.92 6.75
CA THR A 118 2.03 -7.08 6.90
C THR A 118 3.42 -6.66 7.37
N ILE A 119 4.02 -5.64 6.75
CA ILE A 119 5.31 -5.07 7.17
C ILE A 119 5.26 -4.66 8.65
N SER A 120 4.19 -3.98 9.08
CA SER A 120 4.02 -3.58 10.47
C SER A 120 3.86 -4.77 11.43
N LYS A 121 3.10 -5.81 11.05
CA LYS A 121 2.93 -7.04 11.84
C LYS A 121 4.23 -7.82 12.00
N LEU A 122 5.13 -7.74 11.01
CA LEU A 122 6.47 -8.32 11.07
C LEU A 122 7.45 -7.53 11.97
N GLY A 123 6.97 -6.47 12.62
CA GLY A 123 7.77 -5.63 13.53
C GLY A 123 8.74 -4.71 12.81
N LEU A 124 8.39 -4.30 11.60
CA LEU A 124 9.17 -3.35 10.80
C LEU A 124 8.48 -1.99 10.78
N ASP A 125 9.28 -0.95 10.93
CA ASP A 125 8.85 0.44 10.80
C ASP A 125 9.25 0.98 9.42
N ILE A 126 8.28 1.56 8.71
CA ILE A 126 8.49 2.17 7.40
C ILE A 126 8.90 3.62 7.61
N TYR A 127 10.11 3.97 7.19
CA TYR A 127 10.64 5.34 7.25
C TYR A 127 10.41 6.11 5.95
N PHE A 128 10.42 5.40 4.84
CA PHE A 128 10.18 5.98 3.53
C PHE A 128 9.57 4.92 2.60
N ALA A 129 8.63 5.32 1.76
CA ALA A 129 8.11 4.47 0.69
C ALA A 129 8.01 5.24 -0.63
N LYS A 130 8.37 4.58 -1.70
CA LYS A 130 8.11 5.02 -3.08
C LYS A 130 7.06 4.10 -3.67
N ILE A 131 5.92 4.65 -3.99
CA ILE A 131 4.79 3.93 -4.57
C ILE A 131 4.69 4.33 -6.04
N ALA A 132 4.72 3.36 -6.94
CA ALA A 132 4.68 3.61 -8.37
C ALA A 132 3.77 2.63 -9.09
N THR A 133 2.62 3.13 -9.55
CA THR A 133 1.73 2.37 -10.44
C THR A 133 2.23 2.50 -11.88
N ARG A 134 2.46 1.37 -12.54
CA ARG A 134 2.90 1.27 -13.93
C ARG A 134 1.83 0.61 -14.79
N VAL A 135 2.02 0.65 -16.11
CA VAL A 135 1.11 0.01 -17.07
C VAL A 135 1.07 -1.52 -16.90
N ASP A 136 2.18 -2.10 -16.43
CA ASP A 136 2.42 -3.52 -16.25
C ASP A 136 2.34 -3.99 -14.78
N GLY A 137 1.76 -3.19 -13.88
CA GLY A 137 1.61 -3.50 -12.47
C GLY A 137 2.14 -2.40 -11.55
N ILE A 138 2.48 -2.79 -10.35
CA ILE A 138 3.04 -1.90 -9.34
C ILE A 138 4.47 -2.31 -9.00
N LEU A 139 5.26 -1.31 -8.67
CA LEU A 139 6.59 -1.45 -8.09
C LEU A 139 6.67 -0.50 -6.89
N ASP A 140 6.54 -1.06 -5.71
CA ASP A 140 6.58 -0.30 -4.47
C ASP A 140 7.85 -0.64 -3.70
N ALA A 141 8.60 0.38 -3.31
CA ALA A 141 9.83 0.26 -2.54
C ALA A 141 9.62 0.80 -1.12
N PHE A 142 9.81 -0.06 -0.12
CA PHE A 142 9.67 0.27 1.30
C PHE A 142 11.04 0.31 1.98
N TYR A 143 11.40 1.44 2.55
CA TYR A 143 12.62 1.65 3.33
C TYR A 143 12.31 1.42 4.79
N VAL A 144 12.78 0.30 5.34
CA VAL A 144 12.38 -0.17 6.66
C VAL A 144 13.56 -0.34 7.60
N LEU A 145 13.27 -0.23 8.90
CA LEU A 145 14.11 -0.70 10.00
C LEU A 145 13.26 -1.58 10.91
N ASP A 146 13.90 -2.38 11.74
CA ASP A 146 13.19 -3.06 12.81
C ASP A 146 12.84 -2.09 13.96
N ARG A 147 12.10 -2.58 14.96
CA ARG A 147 11.68 -1.77 16.12
C ARG A 147 12.86 -1.28 16.98
N ALA A 148 14.04 -1.88 16.84
CA ALA A 148 15.26 -1.42 17.48
C ALA A 148 16.02 -0.37 16.65
N GLY A 149 15.48 0.00 15.48
CA GLY A 149 16.11 0.93 14.55
C GLY A 149 17.26 0.31 13.74
N SER A 150 17.32 -1.02 13.65
CA SER A 150 18.36 -1.75 12.95
C SER A 150 17.90 -2.24 11.58
N ARG A 151 18.86 -2.36 10.64
CA ARG A 151 18.59 -2.99 9.34
C ARG A 151 18.42 -4.50 9.49
N ILE A 152 17.66 -5.08 8.58
CA ILE A 152 17.50 -6.52 8.47
C ILE A 152 18.58 -7.05 7.53
N ILE A 153 19.64 -7.62 8.10
CA ILE A 153 20.79 -8.13 7.34
C ILE A 153 20.86 -9.66 7.32
N GLU A 154 20.17 -10.34 8.24
CA GLU A 154 20.16 -11.78 8.32
C GLU A 154 19.34 -12.39 7.17
N PRO A 155 19.94 -13.27 6.33
CA PRO A 155 19.25 -13.85 5.17
C PRO A 155 17.99 -14.64 5.54
N GLU A 156 18.02 -15.34 6.66
CA GLU A 156 16.89 -16.14 7.16
C GLU A 156 15.70 -15.24 7.53
N ARG A 157 15.98 -14.09 8.16
CA ARG A 157 14.95 -13.10 8.51
C ARG A 157 14.40 -12.41 7.26
N GLN A 158 15.25 -12.08 6.30
CA GLN A 158 14.82 -11.55 5.00
C GLN A 158 13.92 -12.53 4.26
N GLU A 159 14.26 -13.82 4.26
CA GLU A 159 13.44 -14.86 3.60
C GLU A 159 12.09 -15.07 4.30
N ALA A 160 12.05 -15.02 5.63
CA ALA A 160 10.80 -15.06 6.38
C ALA A 160 9.88 -13.87 6.02
N ILE A 161 10.44 -12.65 5.97
CA ILE A 161 9.71 -11.43 5.58
C ILE A 161 9.23 -11.54 4.13
N ARG A 162 10.10 -12.00 3.22
CA ARG A 162 9.76 -12.24 1.81
C ARG A 162 8.56 -13.16 1.68
N SER A 163 8.59 -14.28 2.38
CA SER A 163 7.54 -15.30 2.32
C SER A 163 6.19 -14.77 2.79
N GLU A 164 6.16 -13.99 3.88
CA GLU A 164 4.94 -13.39 4.42
C GLU A 164 4.34 -12.33 3.49
N ILE A 165 5.19 -11.46 2.91
CA ILE A 165 4.73 -10.46 1.95
C ILE A 165 4.20 -11.14 0.67
N LEU A 166 4.91 -12.14 0.15
CA LEU A 166 4.44 -12.92 -1.02
C LEU A 166 3.11 -13.64 -0.73
N ALA A 167 2.93 -14.20 0.45
CA ALA A 167 1.67 -14.83 0.86
C ALA A 167 0.53 -13.79 0.87
N THR A 168 0.77 -12.60 1.43
CA THR A 168 -0.18 -11.50 1.43
C THR A 168 -0.58 -11.09 0.00
N VAL A 169 0.39 -10.91 -0.88
CA VAL A 169 0.14 -10.50 -2.28
C VAL A 169 -0.66 -11.57 -3.03
N ARG A 170 -0.34 -12.85 -2.83
CA ARG A 170 -1.11 -13.96 -3.43
C ARG A 170 -2.55 -13.99 -2.96
N GLN A 171 -2.79 -13.80 -1.65
CA GLN A 171 -4.15 -13.73 -1.09
C GLN A 171 -4.98 -12.60 -1.72
N ILE A 172 -4.37 -11.43 -1.94
CA ILE A 172 -5.03 -10.31 -2.61
C ILE A 172 -5.45 -10.72 -4.03
N SER A 173 -4.53 -11.32 -4.79
CA SER A 173 -4.77 -11.74 -6.17
C SER A 173 -5.85 -12.83 -6.27
N GLU A 174 -5.85 -13.80 -5.34
CA GLU A 174 -6.86 -14.86 -5.27
C GLU A 174 -8.25 -14.31 -4.92
N GLN A 175 -8.32 -13.36 -3.99
CA GLN A 175 -9.57 -12.69 -3.63
C GLN A 175 -10.16 -11.88 -4.78
N GLU A 176 -9.34 -11.29 -5.62
CA GLU A 176 -9.81 -10.61 -6.83
C GLU A 176 -10.34 -11.61 -7.87
N LEU A 177 -9.62 -12.71 -8.11
CA LEU A 177 -10.04 -13.75 -9.06
C LEU A 177 -11.34 -14.43 -8.61
N SER A 178 -11.46 -14.81 -7.34
CA SER A 178 -12.68 -15.44 -6.79
C SER A 178 -13.89 -14.49 -6.72
N SER A 179 -13.66 -13.20 -6.90
CA SER A 179 -14.69 -12.17 -6.89
C SER A 179 -15.34 -11.96 -8.26
N GLN A 180 -14.84 -12.60 -9.30
CA GLN A 180 -15.30 -12.46 -10.68
C GLN A 180 -16.37 -13.48 -11.06
N TRP A 181 -16.68 -14.42 -10.17
CA TRP A 181 -17.74 -15.46 -10.32
C TRP A 181 -18.86 -15.22 -9.32
#